data_b1ac6e35b12254d2179639bea29b497c
#
_entry.id   b1ac6e35b12254d2179639bea29b497c
#
_cell.length_a   1.000
_cell.length_b   1.000
_cell.length_c   1.000
_cell.angle_alpha   90.00
_cell.angle_beta   90.00
_cell.angle_gamma   90.00
#
_symmetry.space_group_name_H-M   'P 1'
#
loop_
_entity.id
_entity.type
_entity.pdbx_description
1 polymer ?
#
loop_
_entity_poly.entity_id
_entity_poly.type
_entity_poly.pdbx_seq_one_letter_code
_entity_poly.pdbx_strand_id
1 'polypeptide(L)'
;MVYFKTLLDGNSSLGEILAHRYETWSSRMVIEAVLIPLVHCPLLWKILDIVIFTSLPVLLCGLLGVTGRGRWFVTGLVLLYPFADMASAGWIATTTNYLWPLWGVLVIGMVLKQLRCGRKVPVWEAAAAFLACAYAGSQEQAAVLLLLLLGMEVLHYISEKRMKQPLLYALCGIDIISLIYIFSCPGNAIRSAQEMAGRMPEFADFTFAEKLYMGLANVE
;
A
#
# COMPACT_ATOMS: atom_id res chain seq x y z
N MET A 1 -17.63 -10.45 -0.54
CA MET A 1 -17.15 -11.17 0.67
C MET A 1 -17.20 -12.70 0.52
N VAL A 2 -18.22 -13.24 -0.11
CA VAL A 2 -18.37 -14.69 -0.30
C VAL A 2 -17.12 -15.32 -0.93
N TYR A 3 -16.58 -14.73 -2.00
CA TYR A 3 -15.41 -15.23 -2.71
C TYR A 3 -14.19 -15.50 -1.82
N PHE A 4 -13.76 -14.50 -1.01
CA PHE A 4 -12.59 -14.69 -0.14
C PHE A 4 -12.85 -15.68 1.02
N LYS A 5 -14.11 -15.83 1.47
CA LYS A 5 -14.47 -16.81 2.48
C LYS A 5 -14.38 -18.25 1.94
N THR A 6 -14.79 -18.45 0.71
CA THR A 6 -14.81 -19.80 0.10
C THR A 6 -13.42 -20.27 -0.36
N LEU A 7 -12.42 -19.38 -0.44
CA LEU A 7 -11.06 -19.76 -0.86
C LEU A 7 -10.41 -20.79 0.08
N LEU A 8 -10.68 -20.73 1.38
CA LEU A 8 -10.13 -21.67 2.38
C LEU A 8 -11.09 -22.83 2.70
N ASP A 9 -12.31 -22.86 2.15
CA ASP A 9 -13.28 -23.93 2.38
C ASP A 9 -12.92 -25.23 1.61
N GLY A 10 -11.95 -25.17 0.70
CA GLY A 10 -11.39 -26.32 -0.02
C GLY A 10 -10.20 -26.94 0.70
N ASN A 11 -9.67 -28.05 0.14
CA ASN A 11 -8.45 -28.69 0.64
C ASN A 11 -7.14 -27.96 0.27
N SER A 12 -7.22 -26.77 -0.36
CA SER A 12 -6.05 -26.02 -0.82
C SER A 12 -5.41 -25.23 0.35
N SER A 13 -4.09 -25.31 0.43
CA SER A 13 -3.33 -24.49 1.38
C SER A 13 -3.33 -23.02 0.98
N LEU A 14 -3.13 -22.12 1.96
CA LEU A 14 -3.00 -20.68 1.66
C LEU A 14 -1.91 -20.41 0.60
N GLY A 15 -0.79 -21.15 0.65
CA GLY A 15 0.30 -21.01 -0.32
C GLY A 15 -0.12 -21.37 -1.75
N GLU A 16 -0.87 -22.44 -1.92
CA GLU A 16 -1.41 -22.84 -3.24
C GLU A 16 -2.40 -21.82 -3.78
N ILE A 17 -3.26 -21.27 -2.91
CA ILE A 17 -4.21 -20.21 -3.27
C ILE A 17 -3.45 -18.98 -3.74
N LEU A 18 -2.43 -18.53 -3.00
CA LEU A 18 -1.63 -17.38 -3.34
C LEU A 18 -0.86 -17.60 -4.66
N ALA A 19 -0.25 -18.78 -4.86
CA ALA A 19 0.45 -19.10 -6.11
C ALA A 19 -0.51 -19.06 -7.31
N HIS A 20 -1.69 -19.67 -7.20
CA HIS A 20 -2.71 -19.62 -8.23
C HIS A 20 -3.16 -18.18 -8.53
N ARG A 21 -3.35 -17.36 -7.50
CA ARG A 21 -3.75 -15.96 -7.69
C ARG A 21 -2.66 -15.10 -8.32
N TYR A 22 -1.38 -15.37 -8.02
CA TYR A 22 -0.26 -14.72 -8.70
C TYR A 22 -0.25 -14.99 -10.19
N GLU A 23 -0.55 -16.22 -10.59
CA GLU A 23 -0.58 -16.63 -12.00
C GLU A 23 -1.82 -16.10 -12.75
N THR A 24 -2.95 -15.91 -12.05
CA THR A 24 -4.24 -15.67 -12.71
C THR A 24 -4.83 -14.28 -12.47
N TRP A 25 -4.43 -13.56 -11.40
CA TRP A 25 -5.18 -12.36 -10.99
C TRP A 25 -4.36 -11.19 -10.49
N SER A 26 -3.42 -11.38 -9.53
CA SER A 26 -2.89 -10.26 -8.75
C SER A 26 -1.48 -10.51 -8.24
N SER A 27 -0.65 -9.46 -8.23
CA SER A 27 0.67 -9.42 -7.59
C SER A 27 0.64 -9.17 -6.08
N ARG A 28 -0.53 -8.88 -5.48
CA ARG A 28 -0.68 -8.40 -4.09
C ARG A 28 -0.59 -9.53 -3.06
N MET A 29 0.39 -10.42 -3.19
CA MET A 29 0.48 -11.66 -2.40
C MET A 29 0.60 -11.42 -0.90
N VAL A 30 1.37 -10.41 -0.46
CA VAL A 30 1.51 -10.08 0.97
C VAL A 30 0.19 -9.57 1.53
N ILE A 31 -0.52 -8.73 0.79
CA ILE A 31 -1.83 -8.22 1.18
C ILE A 31 -2.85 -9.36 1.24
N GLU A 32 -2.88 -10.23 0.22
CA GLU A 32 -3.81 -11.34 0.16
C GLU A 32 -3.52 -12.41 1.23
N ALA A 33 -2.24 -12.63 1.56
CA ALA A 33 -1.84 -13.50 2.67
C ALA A 33 -2.38 -13.01 4.02
N VAL A 34 -2.59 -11.71 4.17
CA VAL A 34 -3.21 -11.10 5.36
C VAL A 34 -4.74 -11.06 5.22
N LEU A 35 -5.26 -10.65 4.07
CA LEU A 35 -6.69 -10.49 3.81
C LEU A 35 -7.47 -11.81 3.95
N ILE A 36 -6.98 -12.90 3.34
CA ILE A 36 -7.67 -14.18 3.30
C ILE A 36 -7.93 -14.72 4.72
N PRO A 37 -6.95 -14.80 5.65
CA PRO A 37 -7.22 -15.18 7.04
C PRO A 37 -8.11 -14.16 7.78
N LEU A 38 -7.94 -12.85 7.54
CA LEU A 38 -8.72 -11.83 8.23
C LEU A 38 -10.21 -11.86 7.90
N VAL A 39 -10.60 -12.31 6.71
CA VAL A 39 -12.00 -12.48 6.33
C VAL A 39 -12.70 -13.50 7.25
N HIS A 40 -11.96 -14.49 7.80
CA HIS A 40 -12.47 -15.46 8.78
C HIS A 40 -12.44 -14.93 10.21
N CYS A 41 -11.71 -13.83 10.47
CA CYS A 41 -11.59 -13.22 11.79
C CYS A 41 -12.03 -11.74 11.76
N PRO A 42 -13.32 -11.42 11.49
CA PRO A 42 -13.78 -10.05 11.26
C PRO A 42 -13.59 -9.12 12.48
N LEU A 43 -13.57 -9.67 13.68
CA LEU A 43 -13.29 -8.88 14.88
C LEU A 43 -11.83 -8.41 14.91
N LEU A 44 -10.89 -9.29 14.58
CA LEU A 44 -9.47 -8.93 14.49
C LEU A 44 -9.23 -7.86 13.43
N TRP A 45 -9.83 -8.02 12.24
CA TRP A 45 -9.78 -6.99 11.21
C TRP A 45 -10.29 -5.64 11.73
N LYS A 46 -11.47 -5.59 12.37
CA LYS A 46 -12.03 -4.32 12.90
C LYS A 46 -11.10 -3.66 13.91
N ILE A 47 -10.49 -4.44 14.81
CA ILE A 47 -9.55 -3.91 15.81
C ILE A 47 -8.33 -3.30 15.11
N LEU A 48 -7.72 -4.01 14.17
CA LEU A 48 -6.56 -3.53 13.42
C LEU A 48 -6.89 -2.29 12.60
N ASP A 49 -8.04 -2.29 11.94
CA ASP A 49 -8.52 -1.18 11.13
C ASP A 49 -8.74 0.09 11.96
N ILE A 50 -9.33 -0.04 13.16
CA ILE A 50 -9.49 1.09 14.11
C ILE A 50 -8.13 1.61 14.56
N VAL A 51 -7.17 0.74 14.89
CA VAL A 51 -5.82 1.13 15.30
C VAL A 51 -5.11 1.88 14.17
N ILE A 52 -5.15 1.34 12.97
CA ILE A 52 -4.56 1.97 11.77
C ILE A 52 -5.22 3.34 11.53
N PHE A 53 -6.53 3.38 11.44
CA PHE A 53 -7.28 4.61 11.15
C PHE A 53 -7.05 5.71 12.19
N THR A 54 -7.10 5.37 13.47
CA THR A 54 -6.89 6.35 14.56
C THR A 54 -5.44 6.82 14.67
N SER A 55 -4.47 6.05 14.17
CA SER A 55 -3.05 6.44 14.13
C SER A 55 -2.72 7.37 12.95
N LEU A 56 -3.54 7.42 11.87
CA LEU A 56 -3.28 8.27 10.70
C LEU A 56 -3.10 9.75 11.04
N PRO A 57 -3.96 10.41 11.85
CA PRO A 57 -3.77 11.80 12.21
C PRO A 57 -2.45 12.05 12.94
N VAL A 58 -2.03 11.09 13.78
CA VAL A 58 -0.77 11.18 14.53
C VAL A 58 0.43 11.12 13.58
N LEU A 59 0.43 10.16 12.66
CA LEU A 59 1.48 10.01 11.65
C LEU A 59 1.55 11.23 10.73
N LEU A 60 0.41 11.69 10.22
CA LEU A 60 0.34 12.87 9.35
C LEU A 60 0.82 14.13 10.07
N CYS A 61 0.35 14.40 11.29
CA CYS A 61 0.83 15.53 12.07
C CYS A 61 2.34 15.43 12.36
N GLY A 62 2.81 14.22 12.65
CA GLY A 62 4.22 13.94 12.86
C GLY A 62 5.06 14.23 11.62
N LEU A 63 4.65 13.77 10.45
CA LEU A 63 5.33 14.00 9.18
C LEU A 63 5.34 15.46 8.78
N LEU A 64 4.19 16.10 8.80
CA LEU A 64 4.02 17.51 8.37
C LEU A 64 4.51 18.52 9.41
N GLY A 65 4.88 18.08 10.61
CA GLY A 65 5.27 18.99 11.70
C GLY A 65 4.12 19.84 12.23
N VAL A 66 2.86 19.39 12.03
CA VAL A 66 1.67 20.14 12.46
C VAL A 66 1.50 20.04 13.97
N THR A 67 1.34 21.21 14.63
CA THR A 67 1.17 21.33 16.08
C THR A 67 -0.07 22.17 16.44
N GLY A 68 -0.42 22.19 17.72
CA GLY A 68 -1.49 23.03 18.23
C GLY A 68 -2.86 22.74 17.57
N ARG A 69 -3.57 23.80 17.19
CA ARG A 69 -4.93 23.70 16.58
C ARG A 69 -4.94 22.99 15.23
N GLY A 70 -3.82 23.01 14.49
CA GLY A 70 -3.70 22.33 13.21
C GLY A 70 -3.91 20.83 13.31
N ARG A 71 -3.60 20.21 14.45
CA ARG A 71 -3.85 18.77 14.68
C ARG A 71 -5.34 18.41 14.58
N TRP A 72 -6.19 19.27 15.13
CA TRP A 72 -7.65 19.06 15.05
C TRP A 72 -8.16 19.15 13.61
N PHE A 73 -7.57 20.06 12.81
CA PHE A 73 -7.90 20.18 11.39
C PHE A 73 -7.48 18.90 10.62
N VAL A 74 -6.25 18.41 10.81
CA VAL A 74 -5.78 17.16 10.19
C VAL A 74 -6.66 15.97 10.64
N THR A 75 -6.99 15.90 11.93
CA THR A 75 -7.88 14.85 12.45
C THR A 75 -9.26 14.92 11.79
N GLY A 76 -9.82 16.13 11.67
CA GLY A 76 -11.11 16.35 10.97
C GLY A 76 -11.07 15.88 9.53
N LEU A 77 -9.99 16.17 8.79
CA LEU A 77 -9.83 15.71 7.41
C LEU A 77 -9.78 14.17 7.32
N VAL A 78 -9.05 13.51 8.23
CA VAL A 78 -8.99 12.04 8.25
C VAL A 78 -10.36 11.44 8.58
N LEU A 79 -11.14 12.07 9.46
CA LEU A 79 -12.50 11.61 9.82
C LEU A 79 -13.52 11.77 8.68
N LEU A 80 -13.21 12.54 7.62
CA LEU A 80 -14.02 12.59 6.40
C LEU A 80 -13.90 11.34 5.53
N TYR A 81 -12.95 10.44 5.83
CA TYR A 81 -12.85 9.16 5.12
C TYR A 81 -14.17 8.38 5.27
N PRO A 82 -14.81 7.94 4.18
CA PRO A 82 -16.14 7.35 4.21
C PRO A 82 -16.12 5.89 4.71
N PHE A 83 -15.60 5.69 5.91
CA PHE A 83 -15.40 4.39 6.54
C PHE A 83 -16.70 3.62 6.75
N ALA A 84 -17.82 4.34 6.89
CA ALA A 84 -19.14 3.75 7.05
C ALA A 84 -19.69 3.10 5.77
N ASP A 85 -19.12 3.44 4.62
CA ASP A 85 -19.49 2.80 3.34
C ASP A 85 -18.85 1.42 3.23
N MET A 86 -19.52 0.42 3.79
CA MET A 86 -19.10 -0.97 3.81
C MET A 86 -19.16 -1.66 2.43
N ALA A 87 -19.77 -1.02 1.42
CA ALA A 87 -19.78 -1.53 0.05
C ALA A 87 -18.54 -1.11 -0.75
N SER A 88 -17.83 -0.08 -0.31
CA SER A 88 -16.64 0.44 -0.98
C SER A 88 -15.50 0.75 0.01
N ALA A 89 -15.41 1.97 0.51
CA ALA A 89 -14.27 2.46 1.27
C ALA A 89 -14.08 1.73 2.62
N GLY A 90 -15.14 1.34 3.31
CA GLY A 90 -15.11 0.59 4.57
C GLY A 90 -15.03 -0.93 4.40
N TRP A 91 -15.00 -1.43 3.16
CA TRP A 91 -14.92 -2.87 2.93
C TRP A 91 -13.53 -3.42 3.26
N ILE A 92 -13.48 -4.61 3.88
CA ILE A 92 -12.23 -5.25 4.30
C ILE A 92 -11.19 -5.35 3.18
N ALA A 93 -11.60 -5.72 1.97
CA ALA A 93 -10.68 -5.80 0.84
C ALA A 93 -10.18 -4.41 0.41
N THR A 94 -10.98 -3.35 0.56
CA THR A 94 -10.56 -1.99 0.24
C THR A 94 -9.60 -1.44 1.30
N THR A 95 -9.92 -1.58 2.57
CA THR A 95 -9.06 -1.07 3.64
C THR A 95 -7.71 -1.76 3.65
N THR A 96 -7.66 -3.08 3.50
CA THR A 96 -6.40 -3.84 3.44
C THR A 96 -5.58 -3.55 2.17
N ASN A 97 -6.22 -3.26 1.03
CA ASN A 97 -5.52 -2.99 -0.23
C ASN A 97 -5.10 -1.53 -0.41
N TYR A 98 -5.70 -0.56 0.29
CA TYR A 98 -5.43 0.86 0.06
C TYR A 98 -5.11 1.63 1.34
N LEU A 99 -5.95 1.51 2.39
CA LEU A 99 -5.74 2.24 3.64
C LEU A 99 -4.51 1.75 4.41
N TRP A 100 -4.34 0.43 4.52
CA TRP A 100 -3.21 -0.16 5.22
C TRP A 100 -1.86 0.06 4.50
N PRO A 101 -1.75 -0.07 3.16
CA PRO A 101 -0.55 0.35 2.43
C PRO A 101 -0.22 1.83 2.61
N LEU A 102 -1.22 2.73 2.56
CA LEU A 102 -1.01 4.15 2.84
C LEU A 102 -0.45 4.36 4.25
N TRP A 103 -1.03 3.70 5.25
CA TRP A 103 -0.50 3.73 6.62
C TRP A 103 0.96 3.25 6.68
N GLY A 104 1.29 2.18 5.97
CA GLY A 104 2.66 1.67 5.86
C GLY A 104 3.63 2.70 5.29
N VAL A 105 3.24 3.41 4.22
CA VAL A 105 4.02 4.51 3.64
C VAL A 105 4.26 5.63 4.67
N LEU A 106 3.24 5.99 5.47
CA LEU A 106 3.38 7.01 6.50
C LEU A 106 4.32 6.58 7.64
N VAL A 107 4.26 5.30 8.05
CA VAL A 107 5.20 4.73 9.03
C VAL A 107 6.63 4.82 8.53
N ILE A 108 6.89 4.43 7.28
CA ILE A 108 8.21 4.57 6.65
C ILE A 108 8.64 6.03 6.61
N GLY A 109 7.74 6.93 6.20
CA GLY A 109 8.00 8.37 6.20
C GLY A 109 8.44 8.90 7.57
N MET A 110 7.84 8.42 8.67
CA MET A 110 8.27 8.78 10.03
C MET A 110 9.69 8.30 10.34
N VAL A 111 10.03 7.08 9.93
CA VAL A 111 11.40 6.55 10.10
C VAL A 111 12.40 7.34 9.27
N LEU A 112 12.07 7.67 8.02
CA LEU A 112 12.93 8.51 7.16
C LEU A 112 13.14 9.90 7.77
N LYS A 113 12.10 10.50 8.33
CA LYS A 113 12.20 11.78 9.05
C LYS A 113 13.15 11.69 10.26
N GLN A 114 13.09 10.60 11.02
CA GLN A 114 14.02 10.40 12.15
C GLN A 114 15.48 10.28 11.66
N LEU A 115 15.72 9.48 10.61
CA LEU A 115 17.03 9.34 9.97
C LEU A 115 17.56 10.70 9.50
N ARG A 116 16.72 11.50 8.83
CA ARG A 116 17.06 12.86 8.36
C ARG A 116 17.45 13.76 9.52
N CYS A 117 16.76 13.68 10.66
CA CYS A 117 17.10 14.42 11.89
C CYS A 117 18.35 13.86 12.62
N GLY A 118 19.01 12.85 12.07
CA GLY A 118 20.18 12.22 12.71
C GLY A 118 19.85 11.44 13.98
N ARG A 119 18.57 11.09 14.20
CA ARG A 119 18.15 10.29 15.35
C ARG A 119 18.41 8.81 15.10
N LYS A 120 18.78 8.10 16.16
CA LYS A 120 18.87 6.63 16.10
C LYS A 120 17.46 6.04 16.00
N VAL A 121 17.24 5.17 15.02
CA VAL A 121 16.00 4.41 14.89
C VAL A 121 16.10 3.16 15.77
N PRO A 122 15.19 2.98 16.75
CA PRO A 122 15.16 1.76 17.56
C PRO A 122 14.90 0.52 16.70
N VAL A 123 15.38 -0.64 17.16
CA VAL A 123 15.24 -1.90 16.40
C VAL A 123 13.79 -2.24 16.09
N TRP A 124 12.87 -1.99 17.02
CA TRP A 124 11.45 -2.26 16.81
C TRP A 124 10.81 -1.33 15.75
N GLU A 125 11.25 -0.05 15.66
CA GLU A 125 10.80 0.85 14.59
C GLU A 125 11.38 0.44 13.22
N ALA A 126 12.63 0.00 13.19
CA ALA A 126 13.24 -0.54 11.99
C ALA A 126 12.49 -1.81 11.52
N ALA A 127 12.17 -2.74 12.43
CA ALA A 127 11.38 -3.92 12.14
C ALA A 127 9.98 -3.56 11.62
N ALA A 128 9.30 -2.60 12.28
CA ALA A 128 8.01 -2.09 11.80
C ALA A 128 8.10 -1.48 10.40
N ALA A 129 9.18 -0.73 10.10
CA ALA A 129 9.41 -0.17 8.77
C ALA A 129 9.65 -1.26 7.71
N PHE A 130 10.37 -2.34 8.03
CA PHE A 130 10.55 -3.47 7.13
C PHE A 130 9.21 -4.16 6.81
N LEU A 131 8.40 -4.44 7.82
CA LEU A 131 7.08 -5.05 7.64
C LEU A 131 6.14 -4.11 6.84
N ALA A 132 6.15 -2.82 7.18
CA ALA A 132 5.38 -1.81 6.47
C ALA A 132 5.81 -1.68 5.00
N CYS A 133 7.13 -1.75 4.73
CA CYS A 133 7.68 -1.69 3.37
C CYS A 133 7.28 -2.92 2.55
N ALA A 134 7.40 -4.13 3.10
CA ALA A 134 6.97 -5.35 2.44
C ALA A 134 5.46 -5.37 2.16
N TYR A 135 4.66 -4.88 3.11
CA TYR A 135 3.20 -4.80 2.95
C TYR A 135 2.78 -3.73 1.94
N ALA A 136 3.25 -2.49 2.11
CA ALA A 136 2.91 -1.38 1.22
C ALA A 136 3.49 -1.59 -0.19
N GLY A 137 4.72 -2.09 -0.30
CA GLY A 137 5.35 -2.45 -1.57
C GLY A 137 4.64 -3.56 -2.33
N SER A 138 3.75 -4.32 -1.70
CA SER A 138 2.89 -5.31 -2.38
C SER A 138 1.71 -4.68 -3.14
N GLN A 139 1.46 -3.38 -2.98
CA GLN A 139 0.42 -2.65 -3.70
C GLN A 139 1.06 -1.68 -4.71
N GLU A 140 0.64 -1.72 -5.96
CA GLU A 140 1.31 -1.09 -7.11
C GLU A 140 1.54 0.43 -6.92
N GLN A 141 0.50 1.15 -6.48
CA GLN A 141 0.58 2.62 -6.29
C GLN A 141 1.45 2.99 -5.07
N ALA A 142 1.36 2.21 -3.99
CA ALA A 142 2.17 2.44 -2.80
C ALA A 142 3.65 2.12 -3.05
N ALA A 143 3.95 1.07 -3.83
CA ALA A 143 5.31 0.75 -4.23
C ALA A 143 5.94 1.88 -5.06
N VAL A 144 5.22 2.43 -6.05
CA VAL A 144 5.72 3.59 -6.83
C VAL A 144 5.93 4.81 -5.92
N LEU A 145 5.00 5.07 -4.98
CA LEU A 145 5.15 6.16 -4.02
C LEU A 145 6.36 5.96 -3.11
N LEU A 146 6.59 4.73 -2.63
CA LEU A 146 7.76 4.38 -1.83
C LEU A 146 9.05 4.55 -2.63
N LEU A 147 9.10 4.10 -3.88
CA LEU A 147 10.25 4.31 -4.76
C LEU A 147 10.62 5.79 -4.87
N LEU A 148 9.62 6.67 -5.07
CA LEU A 148 9.85 8.11 -5.14
C LEU A 148 10.35 8.67 -3.81
N LEU A 149 9.74 8.31 -2.68
CA LEU A 149 10.13 8.79 -1.35
C LEU A 149 11.53 8.31 -0.98
N LEU A 150 11.82 7.02 -1.14
CA LEU A 150 13.12 6.44 -0.85
C LEU A 150 14.20 6.99 -1.79
N GLY A 151 13.88 7.15 -3.08
CA GLY A 151 14.77 7.75 -4.07
C GLY A 151 15.13 9.19 -3.72
N MET A 152 14.16 10.01 -3.32
CA MET A 152 14.42 11.38 -2.84
C MET A 152 15.34 11.40 -1.61
N GLU A 153 15.15 10.46 -0.67
CA GLU A 153 16.02 10.35 0.51
C GLU A 153 17.44 9.93 0.12
N VAL A 154 17.60 8.99 -0.80
CA VAL A 154 18.93 8.60 -1.32
C VAL A 154 19.63 9.79 -1.96
N LEU A 155 18.94 10.54 -2.83
CA LEU A 155 19.49 11.75 -3.45
C LEU A 155 19.88 12.81 -2.41
N HIS A 156 19.06 13.01 -1.38
CA HIS A 156 19.38 13.90 -0.27
C HIS A 156 20.68 13.48 0.45
N TYR A 157 20.83 12.19 0.79
CA TYR A 157 22.04 11.70 1.47
C TYR A 157 23.28 11.72 0.58
N ILE A 158 23.13 11.55 -0.74
CA ILE A 158 24.21 11.74 -1.71
C ILE A 158 24.67 13.21 -1.68
N SER A 159 23.74 14.17 -1.74
CA SER A 159 24.06 15.60 -1.73
C SER A 159 24.76 16.04 -0.44
N GLU A 160 24.37 15.47 0.70
CA GLU A 160 24.96 15.71 2.00
C GLU A 160 26.28 14.93 2.25
N LYS A 161 26.70 14.09 1.29
CA LYS A 161 27.87 13.18 1.44
C LYS A 161 27.79 12.27 2.66
N ARG A 162 26.59 11.90 3.10
CA ARG A 162 26.29 11.09 4.30
C ARG A 162 25.80 9.68 3.92
N MET A 163 26.59 8.95 3.15
CA MET A 163 26.19 7.67 2.54
C MET A 163 25.97 6.48 3.51
N LYS A 164 26.30 6.61 4.81
CA LYS A 164 26.19 5.50 5.77
C LYS A 164 24.78 5.39 6.36
N GLN A 165 23.82 4.93 5.56
CA GLN A 165 22.42 4.77 5.97
C GLN A 165 21.91 3.35 5.61
N PRO A 166 22.36 2.29 6.34
CA PRO A 166 22.04 0.91 5.98
C PRO A 166 20.54 0.61 5.97
N LEU A 167 19.77 1.18 6.89
CA LEU A 167 18.32 1.00 6.95
C LEU A 167 17.64 1.55 5.69
N LEU A 168 18.04 2.74 5.21
CA LEU A 168 17.49 3.32 3.99
C LEU A 168 17.72 2.40 2.79
N TYR A 169 18.96 1.91 2.62
CA TYR A 169 19.29 1.03 1.49
C TYR A 169 18.58 -0.32 1.58
N ALA A 170 18.39 -0.85 2.79
CA ALA A 170 17.62 -2.07 2.97
C ALA A 170 16.13 -1.89 2.59
N LEU A 171 15.52 -0.76 2.95
CA LEU A 171 14.15 -0.42 2.53
C LEU A 171 14.06 -0.25 1.01
N CYS A 172 15.04 0.43 0.38
CA CYS A 172 15.12 0.50 -1.09
C CYS A 172 15.21 -0.89 -1.73
N GLY A 173 16.00 -1.79 -1.17
CA GLY A 173 16.12 -3.16 -1.66
C GLY A 173 14.81 -3.92 -1.61
N ILE A 174 14.06 -3.81 -0.50
CA ILE A 174 12.73 -4.44 -0.36
C ILE A 174 11.76 -3.89 -1.39
N ASP A 175 11.71 -2.57 -1.55
CA ASP A 175 10.77 -1.94 -2.49
C ASP A 175 11.09 -2.28 -3.95
N ILE A 176 12.38 -2.29 -4.33
CA ILE A 176 12.82 -2.72 -5.67
C ILE A 176 12.43 -4.18 -5.94
N ILE A 177 12.64 -5.08 -4.96
CA ILE A 177 12.22 -6.48 -5.08
C ILE A 177 10.71 -6.57 -5.25
N SER A 178 9.94 -5.79 -4.49
CA SER A 178 8.48 -5.73 -4.59
C SER A 178 8.04 -5.27 -5.98
N LEU A 179 8.65 -4.23 -6.53
CA LEU A 179 8.38 -3.73 -7.88
C LEU A 179 8.71 -4.79 -8.96
N ILE A 180 9.88 -5.43 -8.88
CA ILE A 180 10.24 -6.51 -9.80
C ILE A 180 9.18 -7.62 -9.74
N TYR A 181 8.75 -8.00 -8.55
CA TYR A 181 7.71 -9.01 -8.35
C TYR A 181 6.36 -8.59 -8.97
N ILE A 182 5.94 -7.33 -8.79
CA ILE A 182 4.73 -6.78 -9.38
C ILE A 182 4.78 -6.81 -10.92
N PHE A 183 5.90 -6.34 -11.51
CA PHE A 183 6.05 -6.29 -12.96
C PHE A 183 6.19 -7.68 -13.59
N SER A 184 6.69 -8.66 -12.84
CA SER A 184 6.84 -10.05 -13.29
C SER A 184 5.54 -10.86 -13.17
N CYS A 185 4.47 -10.31 -12.56
CA CYS A 185 3.25 -11.04 -12.27
C CYS A 185 2.39 -11.25 -13.54
N PRO A 186 2.21 -12.49 -14.01
CA PRO A 186 1.38 -12.78 -15.17
C PRO A 186 -0.10 -12.49 -14.91
N GLY A 187 -0.59 -12.67 -13.69
CA GLY A 187 -1.96 -12.40 -13.30
C GLY A 187 -2.38 -10.94 -13.50
N ASN A 188 -1.46 -9.97 -13.38
CA ASN A 188 -1.77 -8.57 -13.66
C ASN A 188 -2.14 -8.32 -15.12
N ALA A 189 -1.45 -8.98 -16.06
CA ALA A 189 -1.75 -8.89 -17.50
C ALA A 189 -3.10 -9.55 -17.83
N ILE A 190 -3.35 -10.73 -17.26
CA ILE A 190 -4.62 -11.48 -17.44
C ILE A 190 -5.78 -10.66 -16.91
N ARG A 191 -5.68 -10.13 -15.67
CA ARG A 191 -6.70 -9.26 -15.07
C ARG A 191 -6.94 -8.03 -15.93
N SER A 192 -5.88 -7.35 -16.37
CA SER A 192 -6.00 -6.14 -17.20
C SER A 192 -6.76 -6.44 -18.51
N ALA A 193 -6.46 -7.56 -19.17
CA ALA A 193 -7.16 -7.96 -20.37
C ALA A 193 -8.66 -8.27 -20.11
N GLN A 194 -8.97 -8.96 -19.01
CA GLN A 194 -10.35 -9.29 -18.63
C GLN A 194 -11.16 -8.04 -18.27
N GLU A 195 -10.58 -7.13 -17.50
CA GLU A 195 -11.24 -5.87 -17.12
C GLU A 195 -11.48 -4.96 -18.33
N MET A 196 -10.52 -4.88 -19.26
CA MET A 196 -10.70 -4.15 -20.52
C MET A 196 -11.81 -4.77 -21.37
N ALA A 197 -11.80 -6.08 -21.56
CA ALA A 197 -12.82 -6.76 -22.36
C ALA A 197 -14.23 -6.62 -21.74
N GLY A 198 -14.33 -6.63 -20.42
CA GLY A 198 -15.62 -6.56 -19.72
C GLY A 198 -16.17 -5.14 -19.53
N ARG A 199 -15.33 -4.14 -19.35
CA ARG A 199 -15.76 -2.76 -18.99
C ARG A 199 -15.61 -1.77 -20.14
N MET A 200 -14.63 -1.95 -20.98
CA MET A 200 -14.27 -0.99 -22.04
C MET A 200 -13.54 -1.69 -23.18
N PRO A 201 -14.25 -2.53 -23.97
CA PRO A 201 -13.62 -3.31 -25.03
C PRO A 201 -12.88 -2.44 -26.05
N GLU A 202 -13.37 -1.23 -26.30
CA GLU A 202 -12.78 -0.25 -27.25
C GLU A 202 -11.46 0.36 -26.77
N PHE A 203 -11.10 0.18 -25.46
CA PHE A 203 -9.89 0.79 -24.88
C PHE A 203 -8.60 0.28 -25.53
N ALA A 204 -8.63 -0.95 -26.08
CA ALA A 204 -7.48 -1.51 -26.78
C ALA A 204 -7.11 -0.69 -28.04
N ASP A 205 -8.12 -0.15 -28.72
CA ASP A 205 -7.98 0.56 -30.00
C ASP A 205 -7.57 2.03 -29.84
N PHE A 206 -7.66 2.58 -28.61
CA PHE A 206 -7.30 3.97 -28.33
C PHE A 206 -5.78 4.18 -28.40
N THR A 207 -5.39 5.29 -29.00
CA THR A 207 -4.02 5.81 -28.97
C THR A 207 -3.61 6.21 -27.54
N PHE A 208 -2.32 6.32 -27.29
CA PHE A 208 -1.82 6.77 -25.98
C PHE A 208 -2.38 8.15 -25.59
N ALA A 209 -2.50 9.08 -26.55
CA ALA A 209 -3.04 10.42 -26.33
C ALA A 209 -4.52 10.38 -25.92
N GLU A 210 -5.33 9.53 -26.55
CA GLU A 210 -6.73 9.32 -26.19
C GLU A 210 -6.88 8.70 -24.80
N LYS A 211 -6.06 7.70 -24.46
CA LYS A 211 -6.02 7.09 -23.12
C LYS A 211 -5.68 8.12 -22.05
N LEU A 212 -4.71 8.99 -22.33
CA LEU A 212 -4.32 10.06 -21.43
C LEU A 212 -5.44 11.11 -21.28
N TYR A 213 -6.04 11.52 -22.39
CA TYR A 213 -7.17 12.45 -22.38
C TYR A 213 -8.36 11.93 -21.57
N MET A 214 -8.72 10.66 -21.78
CA MET A 214 -9.81 10.02 -21.02
C MET A 214 -9.49 9.95 -19.52
N GLY A 215 -8.24 9.64 -19.15
CA GLY A 215 -7.81 9.65 -17.76
C GLY A 215 -7.92 11.02 -17.12
N LEU A 216 -7.63 12.09 -17.86
CA LEU A 216 -7.74 13.47 -17.39
C LEU A 216 -9.20 13.99 -17.38
N ALA A 217 -10.00 13.59 -18.36
CA ALA A 217 -11.40 14.02 -18.48
C ALA A 217 -12.36 13.36 -17.48
N ASN A 218 -12.00 12.19 -16.94
CA ASN A 218 -12.81 11.46 -15.94
C ASN A 218 -12.40 11.76 -14.49
N VAL A 219 -11.71 12.86 -14.24
CA VAL A 219 -11.34 13.35 -12.89
C VAL A 219 -12.40 14.32 -12.31
N GLU A 220 -13.61 14.32 -12.86
CA GLU A 220 -14.74 15.08 -12.30
C GLU A 220 -15.46 14.32 -11.18
#